data_71e69f94dcbdb29ad7d9a6eae97aa7d1
#
_entry.id   71e69f94dcbdb29ad7d9a6eae97aa7d1
#
_cell.length_a   1.000
_cell.length_b   1.000
_cell.length_c   1.000
_cell.angle_alpha   90.00
_cell.angle_beta   90.00
_cell.angle_gamma   90.00
#
_symmetry.space_group_name_H-M   'P 1'
#
loop_
_entity.id
_entity.type
_entity.pdbx_description
1 polymer ?
#
loop_
_entity_poly.entity_id
_entity_poly.type
_entity_poly.pdbx_seq_one_letter_code
_entity_poly.pdbx_strand_id
1 'polypeptide(L)'
;GDVYKRQVTDCAKTIVATGVKTVEELTAAEYMGTGRTVSETLNDLILAIGENMKIRRFEVMEGVLATYVHAGGSVGVMVGFDAADESKAATAEFKDMGKNVAMQIAAMNPPYLDEASVPADVIAHEKSILASQMKEDPKMASKPEAVLEKIAAGKMGKYYKENCLVDQEFVRGDLYDGNVKGYVDSVAKALGTEIKINGFIRMTRGEGLEKRQENFAEEIAKQINV
;
A
#
# COMPACT_ATOMS: atom_id res chain seq x y z
N GLY A 1 5.76 17.24 -16.94
CA GLY A 1 4.84 16.15 -16.63
C GLY A 1 5.03 14.88 -17.44
N ASP A 2 4.94 14.93 -18.79
CA ASP A 2 4.91 13.69 -19.61
C ASP A 2 6.28 13.00 -19.75
N VAL A 3 7.37 13.74 -19.71
CA VAL A 3 8.73 13.20 -19.79
C VAL A 3 9.01 12.28 -18.61
N TYR A 4 8.69 12.70 -17.38
CA TYR A 4 8.86 11.88 -16.17
C TYR A 4 8.02 10.61 -16.20
N LYS A 5 6.75 10.70 -16.65
CA LYS A 5 5.87 9.53 -16.73
C LYS A 5 6.40 8.47 -17.69
N ARG A 6 6.94 8.90 -18.82
CA ARG A 6 7.55 7.97 -19.79
C ARG A 6 8.72 7.23 -19.18
N GLN A 7 9.62 7.93 -18.51
CA GLN A 7 10.82 7.31 -17.93
C GLN A 7 10.52 6.36 -16.78
N VAL A 8 9.59 6.73 -15.90
CA VAL A 8 9.13 5.81 -14.85
C VAL A 8 8.55 4.54 -15.47
N THR A 9 7.73 4.70 -16.53
CA THR A 9 7.17 3.57 -17.28
C THR A 9 8.25 2.71 -17.93
N ASP A 10 9.26 3.34 -18.54
CA ASP A 10 10.33 2.64 -19.23
C ASP A 10 11.27 1.93 -18.22
N CYS A 11 11.54 2.54 -17.06
CA CYS A 11 12.22 1.84 -15.96
C CYS A 11 11.42 0.61 -15.49
N ALA A 12 10.10 0.74 -15.32
CA ALA A 12 9.25 -0.39 -14.95
C ALA A 12 9.29 -1.52 -16.01
N LYS A 13 9.26 -1.18 -17.29
CA LYS A 13 9.42 -2.16 -18.39
C LYS A 13 10.81 -2.81 -18.36
N THR A 14 11.87 -2.04 -18.10
CA THR A 14 13.23 -2.58 -17.94
C THR A 14 13.29 -3.59 -16.80
N ILE A 15 12.69 -3.27 -15.64
CA ILE A 15 12.60 -4.20 -14.50
C ILE A 15 11.94 -5.51 -14.91
N VAL A 16 10.80 -5.43 -15.57
CA VAL A 16 10.06 -6.63 -16.02
C VAL A 16 10.85 -7.43 -17.03
N ALA A 17 11.49 -6.76 -18.00
CA ALA A 17 12.23 -7.42 -19.07
C ALA A 17 13.52 -8.08 -18.59
N THR A 18 14.20 -7.49 -17.59
CA THR A 18 15.50 -7.96 -17.11
C THR A 18 15.41 -8.81 -15.84
N GLY A 19 14.30 -8.73 -15.10
CA GLY A 19 14.11 -9.46 -13.85
C GLY A 19 15.01 -9.00 -12.70
N VAL A 20 15.57 -7.78 -12.78
CA VAL A 20 16.41 -7.18 -11.73
C VAL A 20 15.64 -7.07 -10.41
N LYS A 21 16.34 -7.20 -9.30
CA LYS A 21 15.75 -7.23 -7.95
C LYS A 21 16.13 -6.02 -7.09
N THR A 22 17.20 -5.31 -7.44
CA THR A 22 17.71 -4.17 -6.68
C THR A 22 17.82 -2.91 -7.54
N VAL A 23 17.89 -1.75 -6.89
CA VAL A 23 18.07 -0.47 -7.59
C VAL A 23 19.42 -0.42 -8.27
N GLU A 24 20.46 -1.01 -7.66
CA GLU A 24 21.81 -1.12 -8.21
C GLU A 24 21.80 -1.92 -9.51
N GLU A 25 21.15 -3.08 -9.52
CA GLU A 25 21.00 -3.89 -10.74
C GLU A 25 20.22 -3.13 -11.82
N LEU A 26 19.13 -2.45 -11.43
CA LEU A 26 18.34 -1.65 -12.37
C LEU A 26 19.16 -0.52 -12.99
N THR A 27 19.93 0.21 -12.20
CA THR A 27 20.74 1.34 -12.71
C THR A 27 21.85 0.90 -13.64
N ALA A 28 22.35 -0.33 -13.48
CA ALA A 28 23.35 -0.96 -14.35
C ALA A 28 22.72 -1.63 -15.60
N ALA A 29 21.41 -1.91 -15.58
CA ALA A 29 20.73 -2.56 -16.70
C ALA A 29 20.64 -1.66 -17.94
N GLU A 30 20.54 -2.29 -19.11
CA GLU A 30 20.33 -1.56 -20.37
C GLU A 30 18.92 -0.96 -20.39
N TYR A 31 18.85 0.33 -20.71
CA TYR A 31 17.59 1.07 -20.81
C TYR A 31 16.90 0.80 -22.14
N MET A 32 15.86 -0.04 -22.10
CA MET A 32 14.94 -0.29 -23.23
C MET A 32 15.60 -0.55 -24.59
N GLY A 33 16.70 -1.31 -24.65
CA GLY A 33 17.38 -1.65 -25.92
C GLY A 33 18.09 -0.45 -26.58
N THR A 34 18.42 0.57 -25.79
CA THR A 34 19.11 1.77 -26.33
C THR A 34 20.63 1.62 -26.43
N GLY A 35 21.19 0.53 -25.91
CA GLY A 35 22.63 0.34 -25.75
C GLY A 35 23.25 1.18 -24.62
N ARG A 36 22.43 1.87 -23.82
CA ARG A 36 22.83 2.71 -22.69
C ARG A 36 22.22 2.20 -21.40
N THR A 37 22.90 2.41 -20.30
CA THR A 37 22.36 2.01 -18.98
C THR A 37 21.27 2.96 -18.49
N VAL A 38 20.44 2.48 -17.56
CA VAL A 38 19.47 3.32 -16.85
C VAL A 38 20.17 4.48 -16.14
N SER A 39 21.34 4.24 -15.54
CA SER A 39 22.15 5.28 -14.89
C SER A 39 22.59 6.37 -15.84
N GLU A 40 23.11 6.02 -17.02
CA GLU A 40 23.54 6.99 -18.04
C GLU A 40 22.34 7.84 -18.53
N THR A 41 21.20 7.19 -18.79
CA THR A 41 19.98 7.88 -19.23
C THR A 41 19.45 8.82 -18.13
N LEU A 42 19.52 8.41 -16.86
CA LEU A 42 19.10 9.24 -15.73
C LEU A 42 20.02 10.46 -15.58
N ASN A 43 21.34 10.29 -15.76
CA ASN A 43 22.30 11.39 -15.70
C ASN A 43 22.05 12.43 -16.79
N ASP A 44 21.76 12.00 -18.03
CA ASP A 44 21.42 12.92 -19.10
C ASP A 44 20.17 13.75 -18.78
N LEU A 45 19.21 13.11 -18.13
CA LEU A 45 17.99 13.78 -17.67
C LEU A 45 18.25 14.83 -16.61
N ILE A 46 19.08 14.46 -15.62
CA ILE A 46 19.51 15.38 -14.55
C ILE A 46 20.18 16.60 -15.16
N LEU A 47 21.04 16.40 -16.15
CA LEU A 47 21.72 17.50 -16.87
C LEU A 47 20.74 18.35 -17.68
N ALA A 48 19.78 17.73 -18.36
CA ALA A 48 18.82 18.43 -19.20
C ALA A 48 17.77 19.23 -18.42
N ILE A 49 17.37 18.75 -17.24
CA ILE A 49 16.30 19.34 -16.42
C ILE A 49 16.86 20.23 -15.31
N GLY A 50 18.10 19.95 -14.85
CA GLY A 50 18.73 20.66 -13.73
C GLY A 50 18.22 20.21 -12.35
N GLU A 51 17.51 19.08 -12.26
CA GLU A 51 16.99 18.53 -11.00
C GLU A 51 17.74 17.26 -10.63
N ASN A 52 18.13 17.12 -9.36
CA ASN A 52 18.78 15.91 -8.85
C ASN A 52 17.73 14.81 -8.63
N MET A 53 17.68 13.85 -9.54
CA MET A 53 16.74 12.73 -9.53
C MET A 53 17.42 11.44 -9.12
N LYS A 54 16.70 10.59 -8.37
CA LYS A 54 17.15 9.24 -7.99
C LYS A 54 16.02 8.25 -8.12
N ILE A 55 16.35 7.04 -8.59
CA ILE A 55 15.49 5.86 -8.40
C ILE A 55 15.73 5.39 -6.97
N ARG A 56 14.74 5.55 -6.10
CA ARG A 56 14.89 5.25 -4.68
C ARG A 56 14.53 3.82 -4.35
N ARG A 57 13.46 3.32 -4.93
CA ARG A 57 12.95 1.96 -4.76
C ARG A 57 12.01 1.59 -5.90
N PHE A 58 11.83 0.31 -6.08
CA PHE A 58 10.75 -0.28 -6.85
C PHE A 58 10.30 -1.57 -6.16
N GLU A 59 9.11 -2.02 -6.50
CA GLU A 59 8.54 -3.28 -6.03
C GLU A 59 7.97 -4.05 -7.21
N VAL A 60 8.03 -5.36 -7.15
CA VAL A 60 7.51 -6.27 -8.17
C VAL A 60 6.52 -7.21 -7.53
N MET A 61 5.35 -7.35 -8.13
CA MET A 61 4.38 -8.40 -7.81
C MET A 61 4.13 -9.25 -9.06
N GLU A 62 3.93 -10.53 -8.87
CA GLU A 62 3.62 -11.49 -9.94
C GLU A 62 2.24 -12.11 -9.69
N GLY A 63 1.62 -12.64 -10.75
CA GLY A 63 0.33 -13.31 -10.68
C GLY A 63 -0.85 -12.46 -11.19
N VAL A 64 -2.03 -12.73 -10.66
CA VAL A 64 -3.24 -12.00 -11.00
C VAL A 64 -3.29 -10.71 -10.20
N LEU A 65 -3.18 -9.57 -10.87
CA LEU A 65 -3.00 -8.27 -10.25
C LEU A 65 -4.10 -7.28 -10.68
N ALA A 66 -4.42 -6.36 -9.75
CA ALA A 66 -5.11 -5.12 -10.08
C ALA A 66 -4.29 -3.93 -9.61
N THR A 67 -4.39 -2.82 -10.34
CA THR A 67 -3.64 -1.60 -10.04
C THR A 67 -4.56 -0.39 -9.97
N TYR A 68 -4.18 0.58 -9.14
CA TYR A 68 -4.88 1.85 -9.05
C TYR A 68 -3.89 2.99 -8.78
N VAL A 69 -4.05 4.07 -9.53
CA VAL A 69 -3.26 5.30 -9.33
C VAL A 69 -4.21 6.43 -8.97
N HIS A 70 -4.03 6.99 -7.80
CA HIS A 70 -4.87 8.05 -7.25
C HIS A 70 -4.24 9.44 -7.40
N ALA A 71 -5.10 10.46 -7.59
CA ALA A 71 -4.75 11.89 -7.58
C ALA A 71 -3.49 12.22 -8.40
N GLY A 72 -3.47 11.79 -9.67
CA GLY A 72 -2.39 12.12 -10.61
C GLY A 72 -1.03 11.54 -10.23
N GLY A 73 -0.99 10.43 -9.50
CA GLY A 73 0.22 9.74 -9.10
C GLY A 73 0.69 10.06 -7.68
N SER A 74 -0.19 10.61 -6.83
CA SER A 74 0.13 10.82 -5.41
C SER A 74 0.15 9.51 -4.61
N VAL A 75 -0.68 8.55 -4.99
CA VAL A 75 -0.71 7.20 -4.42
C VAL A 75 -0.80 6.18 -5.55
N GLY A 76 0.05 5.17 -5.52
CA GLY A 76 0.00 4.00 -6.39
C GLY A 76 -0.25 2.75 -5.57
N VAL A 77 -1.14 1.87 -6.05
CA VAL A 77 -1.48 0.60 -5.41
C VAL A 77 -1.40 -0.53 -6.43
N MET A 78 -0.79 -1.63 -6.03
CA MET A 78 -0.95 -2.95 -6.64
C MET A 78 -1.56 -3.90 -5.62
N VAL A 79 -2.50 -4.73 -6.03
CA VAL A 79 -3.08 -5.78 -5.20
C VAL A 79 -3.10 -7.09 -5.97
N GLY A 80 -2.66 -8.15 -5.31
CA GLY A 80 -2.57 -9.51 -5.85
C GLY A 80 -3.71 -10.38 -5.36
N PHE A 81 -4.09 -11.33 -6.21
CA PHE A 81 -5.18 -12.26 -5.96
C PHE A 81 -4.76 -13.68 -6.30
N ASP A 82 -5.14 -14.63 -5.45
CA ASP A 82 -5.22 -16.03 -5.81
C ASP A 82 -6.63 -16.32 -6.34
N ALA A 83 -6.72 -16.77 -7.56
CA ALA A 83 -7.97 -17.18 -8.18
C ALA A 83 -7.89 -18.63 -8.59
N ALA A 84 -8.84 -19.48 -8.12
CA ALA A 84 -8.86 -20.90 -8.47
C ALA A 84 -9.05 -21.12 -9.99
N ASP A 85 -9.74 -20.19 -10.65
CA ASP A 85 -9.84 -20.11 -12.12
C ASP A 85 -9.31 -18.76 -12.59
N GLU A 86 -8.04 -18.71 -12.98
CA GLU A 86 -7.38 -17.49 -13.46
C GLU A 86 -8.00 -16.93 -14.74
N SER A 87 -8.75 -17.73 -15.51
CA SER A 87 -9.46 -17.23 -16.70
C SER A 87 -10.50 -16.16 -16.34
N LYS A 88 -11.01 -16.19 -15.11
CA LYS A 88 -11.97 -15.21 -14.58
C LYS A 88 -11.35 -13.83 -14.38
N ALA A 89 -10.03 -13.73 -14.23
CA ALA A 89 -9.31 -12.46 -14.07
C ALA A 89 -9.48 -11.53 -15.29
N ALA A 90 -9.82 -12.08 -16.46
CA ALA A 90 -10.09 -11.29 -17.66
C ALA A 90 -11.49 -10.65 -17.69
N THR A 91 -12.42 -11.09 -16.84
CA THR A 91 -13.81 -10.59 -16.80
C THR A 91 -13.88 -9.15 -16.31
N ALA A 92 -14.94 -8.44 -16.71
CA ALA A 92 -15.19 -7.08 -16.25
C ALA A 92 -15.43 -7.03 -14.74
N GLU A 93 -16.19 -7.98 -14.23
CA GLU A 93 -16.55 -8.09 -12.82
C GLU A 93 -15.29 -8.27 -11.93
N PHE A 94 -14.34 -9.11 -12.36
CA PHE A 94 -13.07 -9.28 -11.64
C PHE A 94 -12.24 -7.99 -11.67
N LYS A 95 -12.12 -7.35 -12.83
CA LYS A 95 -11.36 -6.09 -12.98
C LYS A 95 -11.94 -4.96 -12.14
N ASP A 96 -13.26 -4.84 -12.09
CA ASP A 96 -13.95 -3.85 -11.26
C ASP A 96 -13.75 -4.15 -9.77
N MET A 97 -13.87 -5.42 -9.35
CA MET A 97 -13.57 -5.84 -7.99
C MET A 97 -12.12 -5.48 -7.61
N GLY A 98 -11.15 -5.87 -8.41
CA GLY A 98 -9.74 -5.60 -8.15
C GLY A 98 -9.45 -4.10 -8.04
N LYS A 99 -10.03 -3.29 -8.94
CA LYS A 99 -9.94 -1.83 -8.88
C LYS A 99 -10.56 -1.27 -7.60
N ASN A 100 -11.73 -1.75 -7.18
CA ASN A 100 -12.39 -1.30 -5.96
C ASN A 100 -11.58 -1.66 -4.71
N VAL A 101 -10.98 -2.85 -4.65
CA VAL A 101 -10.07 -3.25 -3.56
C VAL A 101 -8.82 -2.35 -3.56
N ALA A 102 -8.23 -2.06 -4.72
CA ALA A 102 -7.10 -1.15 -4.80
C ALA A 102 -7.45 0.29 -4.38
N MET A 103 -8.67 0.75 -4.67
CA MET A 103 -9.19 2.04 -4.17
C MET A 103 -9.37 2.04 -2.65
N GLN A 104 -9.86 0.95 -2.06
CA GLN A 104 -9.92 0.76 -0.60
C GLN A 104 -8.54 0.92 0.04
N ILE A 105 -7.53 0.24 -0.51
CA ILE A 105 -6.15 0.31 -0.02
C ILE A 105 -5.60 1.75 -0.13
N ALA A 106 -5.87 2.43 -1.25
CA ALA A 106 -5.45 3.81 -1.43
C ALA A 106 -6.07 4.76 -0.39
N ALA A 107 -7.35 4.57 -0.09
CA ALA A 107 -8.11 5.43 0.82
C ALA A 107 -7.82 5.13 2.30
N MET A 108 -7.83 3.87 2.70
CA MET A 108 -7.78 3.46 4.10
C MET A 108 -6.37 3.18 4.62
N ASN A 109 -5.39 3.00 3.71
CA ASN A 109 -3.99 2.74 4.06
C ASN A 109 -3.81 1.65 5.12
N PRO A 110 -4.37 0.45 4.94
CA PRO A 110 -4.23 -0.62 5.91
C PRO A 110 -2.75 -1.01 6.04
N PRO A 111 -2.21 -1.16 7.27
CA PRO A 111 -0.84 -1.63 7.46
C PRO A 111 -0.68 -3.14 7.22
N TYR A 112 -1.76 -3.92 7.31
CA TYR A 112 -1.74 -5.38 7.23
C TYR A 112 -2.79 -5.90 6.25
N LEU A 113 -2.53 -7.08 5.68
CA LEU A 113 -3.50 -7.78 4.84
C LEU A 113 -4.66 -8.35 5.67
N ASP A 114 -4.32 -9.11 6.70
CA ASP A 114 -5.22 -9.85 7.58
C ASP A 114 -4.65 -9.96 9.00
N GLU A 115 -5.38 -10.61 9.91
CA GLU A 115 -4.95 -10.84 11.30
C GLU A 115 -3.64 -11.65 11.37
N ALA A 116 -3.44 -12.61 10.46
CA ALA A 116 -2.24 -13.45 10.45
C ALA A 116 -0.99 -12.67 10.03
N SER A 117 -1.16 -11.58 9.30
CA SER A 117 -0.09 -10.69 8.84
C SER A 117 0.37 -9.72 9.92
N VAL A 118 -0.35 -9.58 11.04
CA VAL A 118 0.02 -8.68 12.14
C VAL A 118 1.17 -9.31 12.94
N PRO A 119 2.31 -8.62 13.10
CA PRO A 119 3.44 -9.13 13.87
C PRO A 119 3.06 -9.44 15.34
N ALA A 120 3.61 -10.51 15.88
CA ALA A 120 3.26 -10.97 17.23
C ALA A 120 3.62 -9.96 18.32
N ASP A 121 4.68 -9.19 18.14
CA ASP A 121 5.08 -8.10 19.02
C ASP A 121 4.10 -6.94 19.00
N VAL A 122 3.53 -6.61 17.84
CA VAL A 122 2.46 -5.61 17.71
C VAL A 122 1.21 -6.07 18.45
N ILE A 123 0.79 -7.34 18.27
CA ILE A 123 -0.35 -7.92 18.98
C ILE A 123 -0.11 -7.88 20.49
N ALA A 124 1.09 -8.24 20.95
CA ALA A 124 1.44 -8.22 22.36
C ALA A 124 1.42 -6.80 22.93
N HIS A 125 1.92 -5.82 22.16
CA HIS A 125 1.91 -4.42 22.53
C HIS A 125 0.48 -3.87 22.67
N GLU A 126 -0.38 -4.11 21.69
CA GLU A 126 -1.78 -3.69 21.72
C GLU A 126 -2.54 -4.32 22.91
N LYS A 127 -2.34 -5.61 23.16
CA LYS A 127 -2.91 -6.29 24.32
C LYS A 127 -2.44 -5.67 25.65
N SER A 128 -1.17 -5.28 25.73
CA SER A 128 -0.60 -4.60 26.90
C SER A 128 -1.27 -3.22 27.14
N ILE A 129 -1.45 -2.44 26.07
CA ILE A 129 -2.16 -1.15 26.14
C ILE A 129 -3.60 -1.37 26.64
N LEU A 130 -4.30 -2.34 26.07
CA LEU A 130 -5.68 -2.67 26.45
C LEU A 130 -5.76 -3.10 27.93
N ALA A 131 -4.83 -3.92 28.40
CA ALA A 131 -4.77 -4.35 29.79
C ALA A 131 -4.54 -3.17 30.75
N SER A 132 -3.67 -2.23 30.38
CA SER A 132 -3.42 -1.00 31.16
C SER A 132 -4.66 -0.12 31.22
N GLN A 133 -5.30 0.14 30.09
CA GLN A 133 -6.54 0.93 30.02
C GLN A 133 -7.67 0.31 30.86
N MET A 134 -7.76 -1.04 30.87
CA MET A 134 -8.78 -1.74 31.64
C MET A 134 -8.51 -1.68 33.13
N LYS A 135 -7.25 -1.64 33.58
CA LYS A 135 -6.88 -1.48 34.98
C LYS A 135 -7.14 -0.05 35.50
N GLU A 136 -6.98 0.94 34.67
CA GLU A 136 -7.18 2.35 34.98
C GLU A 136 -8.67 2.75 35.03
N ASP A 137 -9.55 1.99 34.37
CA ASP A 137 -11.00 2.25 34.34
C ASP A 137 -11.68 1.62 35.59
N PRO A 138 -12.18 2.45 36.53
CA PRO A 138 -12.86 1.93 37.75
C PRO A 138 -14.06 1.02 37.46
N LYS A 139 -14.72 1.23 36.29
CA LYS A 139 -15.85 0.39 35.85
C LYS A 139 -15.42 -0.99 35.40
N MET A 140 -14.17 -1.16 35.02
CA MET A 140 -13.58 -2.43 34.61
C MET A 140 -12.99 -3.18 35.79
N ALA A 141 -12.38 -2.48 36.76
CA ALA A 141 -11.72 -3.10 37.93
C ALA A 141 -12.63 -4.01 38.75
N SER A 142 -13.95 -3.81 38.71
CA SER A 142 -14.94 -4.60 39.45
C SER A 142 -15.52 -5.76 38.63
N LYS A 143 -15.12 -5.96 37.37
CA LYS A 143 -15.68 -7.00 36.52
C LYS A 143 -14.98 -8.34 36.71
N PRO A 144 -15.68 -9.47 36.56
CA PRO A 144 -15.09 -10.81 36.54
C PRO A 144 -14.08 -10.94 35.38
N GLU A 145 -13.02 -11.72 35.60
CA GLU A 145 -11.94 -11.93 34.61
C GLU A 145 -12.46 -12.41 33.25
N ALA A 146 -13.41 -13.35 33.23
CA ALA A 146 -14.02 -13.82 31.97
C ALA A 146 -14.75 -12.71 31.18
N VAL A 147 -15.25 -11.68 31.86
CA VAL A 147 -15.86 -10.50 31.20
C VAL A 147 -14.78 -9.59 30.63
N LEU A 148 -13.69 -9.41 31.39
CA LEU A 148 -12.54 -8.62 30.95
C LEU A 148 -11.90 -9.24 29.71
N GLU A 149 -11.73 -10.55 29.64
CA GLU A 149 -11.22 -11.28 28.47
C GLU A 149 -12.10 -11.07 27.24
N LYS A 150 -13.44 -11.14 27.40
CA LYS A 150 -14.36 -10.87 26.29
C LYS A 150 -14.28 -9.44 25.78
N ILE A 151 -14.13 -8.48 26.69
CA ILE A 151 -13.95 -7.07 26.33
C ILE A 151 -12.63 -6.88 25.60
N ALA A 152 -11.54 -7.49 26.08
CA ALA A 152 -10.23 -7.45 25.42
C ALA A 152 -10.29 -8.06 24.02
N ALA A 153 -10.93 -9.22 23.87
CA ALA A 153 -11.13 -9.85 22.56
C ALA A 153 -11.94 -8.97 21.61
N GLY A 154 -13.01 -8.32 22.11
CA GLY A 154 -13.80 -7.37 21.32
C GLY A 154 -13.01 -6.14 20.87
N LYS A 155 -12.15 -5.61 21.74
CA LYS A 155 -11.27 -4.49 21.40
C LYS A 155 -10.19 -4.89 20.39
N MET A 156 -9.62 -6.11 20.49
CA MET A 156 -8.71 -6.65 19.48
C MET A 156 -9.43 -6.85 18.14
N GLY A 157 -10.66 -7.33 18.13
CA GLY A 157 -11.47 -7.41 16.92
C GLY A 157 -11.69 -6.04 16.26
N LYS A 158 -11.85 -4.97 17.05
CA LYS A 158 -11.90 -3.60 16.53
C LYS A 158 -10.55 -3.19 15.91
N TYR A 159 -9.44 -3.50 16.59
CA TYR A 159 -8.10 -3.24 16.06
C TYR A 159 -7.91 -3.88 14.67
N TYR A 160 -8.29 -5.16 14.51
CA TYR A 160 -8.19 -5.85 13.21
C TYR A 160 -9.07 -5.21 12.14
N LYS A 161 -10.31 -4.83 12.46
CA LYS A 161 -11.20 -4.12 11.54
C LYS A 161 -10.67 -2.77 11.08
N GLU A 162 -9.85 -2.11 11.87
CA GLU A 162 -9.24 -0.83 11.51
C GLU A 162 -7.94 -1.01 10.72
N ASN A 163 -7.16 -2.06 11.00
CA ASN A 163 -5.79 -2.20 10.53
C ASN A 163 -5.58 -3.32 9.48
N CYS A 164 -6.50 -4.29 9.37
CA CYS A 164 -6.38 -5.39 8.41
C CYS A 164 -7.30 -5.17 7.21
N LEU A 165 -6.74 -5.14 6.01
CA LEU A 165 -7.47 -4.85 4.77
C LEU A 165 -8.74 -5.69 4.63
N VAL A 166 -8.63 -7.01 4.82
CA VAL A 166 -9.76 -7.95 4.59
C VAL A 166 -10.91 -7.76 5.58
N ASP A 167 -10.60 -7.21 6.78
CA ASP A 167 -11.56 -7.00 7.87
C ASP A 167 -12.13 -5.58 7.89
N GLN A 168 -11.50 -4.63 7.17
CA GLN A 168 -11.99 -3.26 7.07
C GLN A 168 -13.39 -3.22 6.46
N GLU A 169 -14.23 -2.32 6.96
CA GLU A 169 -15.49 -1.96 6.31
C GLU A 169 -15.22 -1.46 4.88
N PHE A 170 -15.98 -1.98 3.92
CA PHE A 170 -15.77 -1.65 2.52
C PHE A 170 -16.29 -0.25 2.22
N VAL A 171 -15.42 0.64 1.73
CA VAL A 171 -15.72 2.07 1.52
C VAL A 171 -16.82 2.31 0.48
N ARG A 172 -17.05 1.35 -0.43
CA ARG A 172 -18.13 1.42 -1.43
C ARG A 172 -19.37 0.68 -0.92
N GLY A 173 -19.95 1.20 0.17
CA GLY A 173 -21.20 0.68 0.75
C GLY A 173 -22.39 0.65 -0.23
N ASP A 174 -22.31 1.43 -1.31
CA ASP A 174 -23.24 1.38 -2.44
C ASP A 174 -23.15 0.08 -3.26
N LEU A 175 -22.00 -0.60 -3.25
CA LEU A 175 -21.78 -1.87 -3.94
C LEU A 175 -21.94 -3.08 -3.02
N TYR A 176 -21.52 -2.96 -1.77
CA TYR A 176 -21.56 -4.05 -0.81
C TYR A 176 -21.57 -3.50 0.63
N ASP A 177 -22.54 -3.92 1.42
CA ASP A 177 -22.65 -3.61 2.85
C ASP A 177 -21.94 -4.71 3.66
N GLY A 178 -20.74 -4.44 4.11
CA GLY A 178 -19.89 -5.37 4.86
C GLY A 178 -18.41 -5.05 4.74
N ASN A 179 -17.56 -6.04 5.01
CA ASN A 179 -16.11 -5.88 4.93
C ASN A 179 -15.56 -6.23 3.54
N VAL A 180 -14.28 -5.88 3.32
CA VAL A 180 -13.57 -6.11 2.05
C VAL A 180 -13.59 -7.60 1.66
N LYS A 181 -13.34 -8.50 2.63
CA LYS A 181 -13.40 -9.94 2.38
C LYS A 181 -14.76 -10.37 1.85
N GLY A 182 -15.84 -9.96 2.50
CA GLY A 182 -17.21 -10.28 2.08
C GLY A 182 -17.53 -9.75 0.68
N TYR A 183 -17.03 -8.56 0.33
CA TYR A 183 -17.15 -8.02 -1.03
C TYR A 183 -16.46 -8.92 -2.06
N VAL A 184 -15.20 -9.31 -1.82
CA VAL A 184 -14.45 -10.22 -2.70
C VAL A 184 -15.15 -11.57 -2.82
N ASP A 185 -15.59 -12.16 -1.69
CA ASP A 185 -16.32 -13.43 -1.66
C ASP A 185 -17.63 -13.36 -2.47
N SER A 186 -18.34 -12.22 -2.43
CA SER A 186 -19.56 -12.01 -3.20
C SER A 186 -19.34 -12.04 -4.72
N VAL A 187 -18.25 -11.40 -5.17
CA VAL A 187 -17.86 -11.41 -6.59
C VAL A 187 -17.33 -12.79 -7.00
N ALA A 188 -16.54 -13.44 -6.17
CA ALA A 188 -16.04 -14.80 -6.39
C ALA A 188 -17.20 -15.78 -6.60
N LYS A 189 -18.23 -15.69 -5.76
CA LYS A 189 -19.45 -16.49 -5.90
C LYS A 189 -20.19 -16.22 -7.21
N ALA A 190 -20.30 -14.97 -7.62
CA ALA A 190 -20.94 -14.59 -8.88
C ALA A 190 -20.18 -15.12 -10.11
N LEU A 191 -18.84 -15.18 -10.02
CA LEU A 191 -17.96 -15.70 -11.06
C LEU A 191 -17.85 -17.25 -11.03
N GLY A 192 -18.38 -17.91 -10.00
CA GLY A 192 -18.30 -19.36 -9.81
C GLY A 192 -16.88 -19.87 -9.53
N THR A 193 -16.06 -19.09 -8.86
CA THR A 193 -14.68 -19.44 -8.51
C THR A 193 -14.35 -19.00 -7.07
N GLU A 194 -13.20 -19.43 -6.55
CA GLU A 194 -12.66 -18.88 -5.29
C GLU A 194 -11.65 -17.78 -5.62
N ILE A 195 -11.72 -16.67 -4.88
CA ILE A 195 -10.79 -15.55 -5.01
C ILE A 195 -10.36 -15.14 -3.60
N LYS A 196 -9.05 -14.93 -3.41
CA LYS A 196 -8.47 -14.41 -2.17
C LYS A 196 -7.48 -13.29 -2.49
N ILE A 197 -7.45 -12.26 -1.66
CA ILE A 197 -6.39 -11.27 -1.72
C ILE A 197 -5.15 -11.92 -1.09
N ASN A 198 -4.02 -11.95 -1.81
CA ASN A 198 -2.78 -12.56 -1.33
C ASN A 198 -1.71 -11.56 -0.92
N GLY A 199 -1.90 -10.28 -1.22
CA GLY A 199 -0.99 -9.22 -0.83
C GLY A 199 -1.28 -7.92 -1.55
N PHE A 200 -0.63 -6.86 -1.12
CA PHE A 200 -0.70 -5.56 -1.78
C PHE A 200 0.57 -4.75 -1.55
N ILE A 201 0.80 -3.80 -2.44
CA ILE A 201 1.84 -2.78 -2.33
C ILE A 201 1.15 -1.42 -2.47
N ARG A 202 1.47 -0.50 -1.57
CA ARG A 202 1.02 0.89 -1.63
C ARG A 202 2.21 1.81 -1.55
N MET A 203 2.33 2.72 -2.49
CA MET A 203 3.37 3.74 -2.51
C MET A 203 2.74 5.13 -2.53
N THR A 204 3.24 6.02 -1.68
CA THR A 204 2.80 7.41 -1.59
C THR A 204 3.94 8.34 -1.97
N ARG A 205 3.63 9.36 -2.77
CA ARG A 205 4.61 10.38 -3.14
C ARG A 205 5.13 11.09 -1.90
N GLY A 206 6.45 11.16 -1.76
CA GLY A 206 7.12 11.79 -0.61
C GLY A 206 7.23 10.92 0.64
N GLU A 207 6.71 9.69 0.59
CA GLU A 207 6.84 8.76 1.71
C GLU A 207 8.30 8.43 2.03
N GLY A 208 8.67 8.52 3.33
CA GLY A 208 10.03 8.27 3.81
C GLY A 208 11.06 9.33 3.39
N LEU A 209 10.63 10.47 2.86
CA LEU A 209 11.48 11.65 2.68
C LEU A 209 11.28 12.58 3.88
N GLU A 210 12.37 13.08 4.45
CA GLU A 210 12.30 14.16 5.43
C GLU A 210 11.65 15.38 4.77
N LYS A 211 10.56 15.86 5.36
CA LYS A 211 9.97 17.12 4.95
C LYS A 211 10.98 18.20 5.32
N ARG A 212 11.54 18.89 4.31
CA ARG A 212 12.33 20.10 4.54
C ARG A 212 11.44 21.04 5.33
N GLN A 213 11.78 21.27 6.60
CA GLN A 213 11.17 22.36 7.36
C GLN A 213 11.74 23.63 6.76
N GLU A 214 11.00 24.20 5.81
CA GLU A 214 11.28 25.58 5.36
C GLU A 214 10.92 26.51 6.53
N ASN A 215 11.94 26.85 7.30
CA ASN A 215 11.80 27.88 8.33
C ASN A 215 11.86 29.23 7.62
N PHE A 216 10.74 29.60 7.02
CA PHE A 216 10.58 30.84 6.25
C PHE A 216 11.03 32.06 7.05
N ALA A 217 10.90 32.00 8.39
CA ALA A 217 11.38 33.05 9.28
C ALA A 217 12.92 33.15 9.32
N GLU A 218 13.63 32.03 9.28
CA GLU A 218 15.11 32.03 9.23
C GLU A 218 15.65 32.42 7.85
N GLU A 219 14.97 32.07 6.77
CA GLU A 219 15.35 32.50 5.42
C GLU A 219 15.18 34.02 5.26
N ILE A 220 14.08 34.59 5.74
CA ILE A 220 13.87 36.01 5.73
C ILE A 220 14.88 36.71 6.63
N ALA A 221 15.18 36.19 7.82
CA ALA A 221 16.18 36.79 8.73
C ALA A 221 17.60 36.77 8.11
N LYS A 222 17.95 35.74 7.32
CA LYS A 222 19.23 35.71 6.60
C LYS A 222 19.29 36.70 5.42
N GLN A 223 18.15 37.03 4.80
CA GLN A 223 18.08 38.01 3.70
C GLN A 223 18.09 39.46 4.20
N ILE A 224 17.61 39.71 5.41
CA ILE A 224 17.55 41.07 6.00
C ILE A 224 18.89 41.48 6.64
N ASN A 225 19.77 40.53 6.95
CA ASN A 225 21.07 40.77 7.60
C ASN A 225 22.26 40.79 6.60
N VAL A 226 22.03 41.08 5.32
CA VAL A 226 23.07 41.32 4.31
C VAL A 226 23.12 42.80 3.96
#